data_8defa01e8af29982100c47910bc39d44
#
_entry.id   8defa01e8af29982100c47910bc39d44
#
_cell.length_a   1.000
_cell.length_b   1.000
_cell.length_c   1.000
_cell.angle_alpha   90.00
_cell.angle_beta   90.00
_cell.angle_gamma   90.00
#
_symmetry.space_group_name_H-M   'P 1'
#
loop_
_entity.id
_entity.type
_entity.pdbx_description
1 polymer ?
#
loop_
_entity_poly.entity_id
_entity_poly.type
_entity_poly.pdbx_seq_one_letter_code
_entity_poly.pdbx_strand_id
1 'polypeptide(L)'
;EEVIEEVKPVVRKPIVTETPKPAYKTTPKKIKYVAPPLNLLKTNSGELEIDESWAIEKQNVINKVFQEFNYGAKSIGYKVGPTVTLFLIDIEPGTDVNKLTSLSKTLQMRLCAKNVRIQSPIAGMDCAGIEIPNAKRTTVLAGTLINNKDYLNSEKKLKFALGLNLSGEKVYADIEKMPHGLVAGATGSGKSVCINTI
;
A
#
# COMPACT_ATOMS: atom_id res chain seq x y z
N GLU A 1 -0.05 62.37 -71.15
CA GLU A 1 -1.01 61.60 -70.38
C GLU A 1 -0.75 60.11 -70.62
N GLU A 2 0.00 59.47 -69.70
CA GLU A 2 0.29 58.01 -69.73
C GLU A 2 -0.82 57.29 -68.99
N VAL A 3 -1.55 56.43 -69.69
CA VAL A 3 -2.56 55.57 -69.15
C VAL A 3 -1.90 54.37 -68.48
N ILE A 4 -1.91 54.32 -67.16
CA ILE A 4 -1.43 53.19 -66.40
C ILE A 4 -2.52 52.12 -66.39
N GLU A 5 -2.29 51.01 -67.07
CA GLU A 5 -3.16 49.83 -67.11
C GLU A 5 -3.04 49.07 -65.79
N GLU A 6 -4.16 48.95 -65.07
CA GLU A 6 -4.25 48.26 -63.76
C GLU A 6 -4.20 46.74 -63.96
N VAL A 7 -3.09 46.09 -63.56
CA VAL A 7 -2.92 44.63 -63.63
C VAL A 7 -3.67 44.00 -62.46
N LYS A 8 -4.78 43.29 -62.74
CA LYS A 8 -5.53 42.51 -61.75
C LYS A 8 -4.72 41.29 -61.26
N PRO A 9 -4.67 41.01 -59.95
CA PRO A 9 -3.92 39.88 -59.42
C PRO A 9 -4.59 38.53 -59.79
N VAL A 10 -3.80 37.65 -60.41
CA VAL A 10 -4.21 36.27 -60.74
C VAL A 10 -4.24 35.45 -59.45
N VAL A 11 -5.43 35.15 -58.92
CA VAL A 11 -5.65 34.22 -57.79
C VAL A 11 -5.40 32.79 -58.27
N ARG A 12 -4.23 32.24 -57.94
CA ARG A 12 -3.94 30.82 -58.13
C ARG A 12 -4.68 29.99 -57.05
N LYS A 13 -5.63 29.15 -57.49
CA LYS A 13 -6.24 28.17 -56.59
C LYS A 13 -5.18 27.16 -56.13
N PRO A 14 -5.15 26.80 -54.83
CA PRO A 14 -4.22 25.77 -54.37
C PRO A 14 -4.53 24.42 -55.01
N ILE A 15 -3.52 23.77 -55.60
CA ILE A 15 -3.61 22.40 -56.10
C ILE A 15 -3.62 21.49 -54.82
N VAL A 16 -4.77 21.00 -54.45
CA VAL A 16 -4.91 19.97 -53.42
C VAL A 16 -4.50 18.63 -54.07
N THR A 17 -3.24 18.24 -53.88
CA THR A 17 -2.79 16.88 -54.18
C THR A 17 -3.31 15.97 -53.08
N GLU A 18 -4.44 15.29 -53.36
CA GLU A 18 -4.89 14.18 -52.51
C GLU A 18 -3.86 13.03 -52.64
N THR A 19 -3.03 12.88 -51.60
CA THR A 19 -2.23 11.69 -51.44
C THR A 19 -3.18 10.51 -51.10
N PRO A 20 -3.14 9.40 -51.86
CA PRO A 20 -4.00 8.26 -51.54
C PRO A 20 -3.58 7.70 -50.16
N LYS A 21 -4.50 7.76 -49.19
CA LYS A 21 -4.32 7.11 -47.88
C LYS A 21 -4.25 5.60 -48.12
N PRO A 22 -3.18 4.91 -47.68
CA PRO A 22 -3.11 3.46 -47.78
C PRO A 22 -4.29 2.84 -47.03
N ALA A 23 -5.17 2.17 -47.74
CA ALA A 23 -6.29 1.45 -47.15
C ALA A 23 -5.76 0.19 -46.41
N TYR A 24 -5.36 0.33 -45.17
CA TYR A 24 -5.11 -0.82 -44.29
C TYR A 24 -6.46 -1.48 -43.97
N LYS A 25 -6.92 -2.37 -44.81
CA LYS A 25 -7.97 -3.34 -44.48
C LYS A 25 -7.37 -4.45 -43.62
N THR A 26 -7.00 -4.14 -42.41
CA THR A 26 -6.76 -5.16 -41.39
C THR A 26 -8.05 -5.35 -40.63
N THR A 27 -8.85 -6.35 -41.00
CA THR A 27 -9.81 -6.92 -40.07
C THR A 27 -9.05 -7.41 -38.85
N PRO A 28 -9.30 -6.84 -37.62
CA PRO A 28 -8.58 -7.31 -36.45
C PRO A 28 -8.96 -8.78 -36.22
N LYS A 29 -8.02 -9.71 -36.45
CA LYS A 29 -8.15 -11.06 -35.92
C LYS A 29 -8.45 -10.94 -34.45
N LYS A 30 -9.63 -11.39 -33.98
CA LYS A 30 -9.94 -11.50 -32.55
C LYS A 30 -8.95 -12.50 -31.95
N ILE A 31 -7.82 -12.01 -31.48
CA ILE A 31 -6.86 -12.80 -30.71
C ILE A 31 -7.54 -13.07 -29.36
N LYS A 32 -7.84 -14.35 -29.11
CA LYS A 32 -8.37 -14.77 -27.81
C LYS A 32 -7.26 -14.56 -26.78
N TYR A 33 -7.43 -13.56 -25.91
CA TYR A 33 -6.49 -13.34 -24.81
C TYR A 33 -6.49 -14.55 -23.87
N VAL A 34 -5.32 -15.10 -23.60
CA VAL A 34 -5.12 -16.15 -22.60
C VAL A 34 -4.29 -15.53 -21.48
N ALA A 35 -4.87 -15.46 -20.31
CA ALA A 35 -4.17 -14.93 -19.13
C ALA A 35 -2.97 -15.81 -18.77
N PRO A 36 -1.85 -15.22 -18.32
CA PRO A 36 -0.72 -15.99 -17.81
C PRO A 36 -1.16 -16.90 -16.67
N PRO A 37 -0.62 -18.14 -16.59
CA PRO A 37 -0.99 -19.05 -15.52
C PRO A 37 -0.42 -18.58 -14.17
N LEU A 38 -1.20 -18.73 -13.10
CA LEU A 38 -0.83 -18.26 -11.75
C LEU A 38 0.38 -18.97 -11.15
N ASN A 39 0.75 -20.15 -11.65
CA ASN A 39 1.93 -20.90 -11.20
C ASN A 39 3.27 -20.23 -11.58
N LEU A 40 3.27 -19.19 -12.40
CA LEU A 40 4.45 -18.35 -12.65
C LEU A 40 4.83 -17.51 -11.43
N LEU A 41 3.89 -17.26 -10.52
CA LEU A 41 4.13 -16.49 -9.31
C LEU A 41 4.56 -17.43 -8.17
N LYS A 42 5.63 -17.05 -7.47
CA LYS A 42 6.03 -17.74 -6.25
C LYS A 42 4.97 -17.57 -5.18
N THR A 43 4.73 -18.63 -4.42
CA THR A 43 3.84 -18.65 -3.26
C THR A 43 4.61 -19.11 -2.03
N ASN A 44 4.14 -18.74 -0.83
CA ASN A 44 4.57 -19.30 0.44
C ASN A 44 3.31 -19.77 1.21
N SER A 45 3.48 -20.38 2.37
CA SER A 45 2.35 -20.82 3.21
C SER A 45 1.43 -19.66 3.62
N GLY A 46 1.93 -18.42 3.55
CA GLY A 46 1.21 -17.23 4.02
C GLY A 46 1.15 -17.15 5.55
N GLU A 47 1.72 -18.13 6.25
CA GLU A 47 1.81 -18.12 7.70
C GLU A 47 2.87 -17.12 8.16
N LEU A 48 2.51 -16.35 9.19
CA LEU A 48 3.44 -15.44 9.83
C LEU A 48 4.35 -16.25 10.75
N GLU A 49 5.66 -16.10 10.62
CA GLU A 49 6.58 -16.59 11.63
C GLU A 49 6.44 -15.74 12.89
N ILE A 50 5.75 -16.26 13.90
CA ILE A 50 5.50 -15.57 15.16
C ILE A 50 6.62 -15.97 16.12
N ASP A 51 7.45 -15.01 16.50
CA ASP A 51 8.36 -15.16 17.64
C ASP A 51 7.66 -14.67 18.90
N GLU A 52 6.91 -15.56 19.53
CA GLU A 52 6.15 -15.25 20.76
C GLU A 52 7.09 -14.80 21.89
N SER A 53 8.27 -15.37 22.00
CA SER A 53 9.23 -15.02 23.06
C SER A 53 9.69 -13.57 22.91
N TRP A 54 9.98 -13.14 21.70
CA TRP A 54 10.31 -11.76 21.38
C TRP A 54 9.14 -10.80 21.67
N ALA A 55 7.93 -11.19 21.32
CA ALA A 55 6.75 -10.35 21.55
C ALA A 55 6.49 -10.15 23.06
N ILE A 56 6.58 -11.22 23.85
CA ILE A 56 6.43 -11.17 25.31
C ILE A 56 7.55 -10.34 25.94
N GLU A 57 8.80 -10.48 25.49
CA GLU A 57 9.92 -9.64 25.95
C GLU A 57 9.62 -8.15 25.72
N LYS A 58 9.20 -7.80 24.50
CA LYS A 58 8.89 -6.38 24.17
C LYS A 58 7.69 -5.85 24.97
N GLN A 59 6.66 -6.67 25.18
CA GLN A 59 5.53 -6.33 26.03
C GLN A 59 5.97 -6.01 27.47
N ASN A 60 6.86 -6.82 28.02
CA ASN A 60 7.41 -6.60 29.37
C ASN A 60 8.22 -5.32 29.44
N VAL A 61 9.02 -5.00 28.41
CA VAL A 61 9.78 -3.73 28.33
C VAL A 61 8.82 -2.54 28.28
N ILE A 62 7.73 -2.59 27.52
CA ILE A 62 6.72 -1.53 27.45
C ILE A 62 6.12 -1.30 28.83
N ASN A 63 5.66 -2.36 29.49
CA ASN A 63 5.05 -2.27 30.83
C ASN A 63 6.03 -1.71 31.87
N LYS A 64 7.31 -2.10 31.80
CA LYS A 64 8.36 -1.56 32.67
C LYS A 64 8.56 -0.06 32.45
N VAL A 65 8.57 0.42 31.21
CA VAL A 65 8.66 1.86 30.91
C VAL A 65 7.46 2.59 31.50
N PHE A 66 6.24 2.08 31.38
CA PHE A 66 5.07 2.71 31.97
C PHE A 66 5.16 2.81 33.49
N GLN A 67 5.66 1.78 34.17
CA GLN A 67 5.92 1.80 35.61
C GLN A 67 6.99 2.81 35.99
N GLU A 68 8.14 2.84 35.30
CA GLU A 68 9.24 3.77 35.54
C GLU A 68 8.80 5.25 35.44
N PHE A 69 7.86 5.54 34.53
CA PHE A 69 7.35 6.90 34.30
C PHE A 69 6.02 7.20 35.01
N ASN A 70 5.56 6.28 35.88
CA ASN A 70 4.26 6.40 36.57
C ASN A 70 3.13 6.74 35.57
N TYR A 71 3.14 6.09 34.43
CA TYR A 71 2.12 6.25 33.40
C TYR A 71 1.05 5.17 33.58
N GLY A 72 -0.20 5.57 33.86
CA GLY A 72 -1.33 4.68 34.12
C GLY A 72 -1.78 3.97 32.83
N ALA A 73 -0.96 3.04 32.35
CA ALA A 73 -1.28 2.23 31.18
C ALA A 73 -0.60 0.86 31.27
N LYS A 74 -1.16 -0.11 30.55
CA LYS A 74 -0.66 -1.49 30.47
C LYS A 74 -0.85 -2.07 29.09
N SER A 75 0.12 -2.81 28.61
CA SER A 75 -0.06 -3.63 27.43
C SER A 75 -0.89 -4.87 27.76
N ILE A 76 -2.07 -4.98 27.14
CA ILE A 76 -3.04 -6.06 27.35
C ILE A 76 -2.90 -7.20 26.34
N GLY A 77 -2.09 -7.03 25.31
CA GLY A 77 -1.86 -8.05 24.27
C GLY A 77 -1.12 -7.49 23.08
N TYR A 78 -0.95 -8.32 22.07
CA TYR A 78 -0.29 -7.93 20.82
C TYR A 78 -0.90 -8.66 19.62
N LYS A 79 -0.76 -8.05 18.43
CA LYS A 79 -1.09 -8.64 17.13
C LYS A 79 0.15 -8.61 16.25
N VAL A 80 0.57 -9.78 15.78
CA VAL A 80 1.75 -9.90 14.91
C VAL A 80 1.34 -9.75 13.46
N GLY A 81 1.89 -8.75 12.80
CA GLY A 81 1.78 -8.57 11.35
C GLY A 81 3.05 -9.03 10.63
N PRO A 82 3.10 -8.94 9.29
CA PRO A 82 4.24 -9.43 8.50
C PRO A 82 5.53 -8.63 8.71
N THR A 83 5.41 -7.33 9.04
CA THR A 83 6.56 -6.42 9.17
C THR A 83 6.65 -5.75 10.52
N VAL A 84 5.53 -5.59 11.22
CA VAL A 84 5.41 -4.93 12.52
C VAL A 84 4.51 -5.73 13.44
N THR A 85 4.74 -5.63 14.74
CA THR A 85 3.84 -6.11 15.78
C THR A 85 3.17 -4.92 16.45
N LEU A 86 1.84 -4.98 16.56
CA LEU A 86 1.01 -3.99 17.24
C LEU A 86 0.75 -4.46 18.66
N PHE A 87 1.23 -3.73 19.65
CA PHE A 87 0.93 -3.93 21.07
C PHE A 87 -0.29 -3.09 21.44
N LEU A 88 -1.29 -3.74 22.03
CA LEU A 88 -2.53 -3.10 22.47
C LEU A 88 -2.31 -2.55 23.88
N ILE A 89 -2.59 -1.27 24.06
CA ILE A 89 -2.34 -0.54 25.29
C ILE A 89 -3.66 -0.07 25.87
N ASP A 90 -4.00 -0.60 27.03
CA ASP A 90 -5.09 -0.11 27.86
C ASP A 90 -4.59 1.07 28.68
N ILE A 91 -5.35 2.17 28.68
CA ILE A 91 -5.00 3.41 29.37
C ILE A 91 -6.02 3.63 30.47
N GLU A 92 -5.55 3.77 31.71
CA GLU A 92 -6.39 3.99 32.88
C GLU A 92 -7.16 5.31 32.78
N PRO A 93 -8.43 5.34 33.25
CA PRO A 93 -9.22 6.56 33.27
C PRO A 93 -8.50 7.70 33.99
N GLY A 94 -8.51 8.89 33.38
CA GLY A 94 -7.82 10.07 33.93
C GLY A 94 -6.35 10.21 33.53
N THR A 95 -5.80 9.23 32.78
CA THR A 95 -4.44 9.32 32.27
C THR A 95 -4.43 10.11 30.92
N ASP A 96 -3.51 11.10 30.85
CA ASP A 96 -3.38 11.88 29.60
C ASP A 96 -2.76 11.07 28.48
N VAL A 97 -3.55 10.84 27.44
CA VAL A 97 -3.17 10.08 26.24
C VAL A 97 -1.99 10.72 25.49
N ASN A 98 -1.84 12.04 25.55
CA ASN A 98 -0.73 12.74 24.88
C ASN A 98 0.64 12.38 25.47
N LYS A 99 0.69 12.01 26.74
CA LYS A 99 1.92 11.52 27.39
C LYS A 99 2.44 10.26 26.73
N LEU A 100 1.56 9.37 26.24
CA LEU A 100 2.00 8.18 25.51
C LEU A 100 2.83 8.55 24.28
N THR A 101 2.39 9.54 23.52
CA THR A 101 3.14 10.02 22.35
C THR A 101 4.49 10.64 22.75
N SER A 102 4.55 11.35 23.87
CA SER A 102 5.81 11.92 24.38
C SER A 102 6.82 10.84 24.81
N LEU A 103 6.36 9.67 25.24
CA LEU A 103 7.21 8.52 25.59
C LEU A 103 7.78 7.79 24.37
N SER A 104 7.40 8.15 23.13
CA SER A 104 7.79 7.43 21.91
C SER A 104 9.31 7.26 21.76
N LYS A 105 10.09 8.31 22.05
CA LYS A 105 11.57 8.25 21.97
C LYS A 105 12.17 7.37 23.06
N THR A 106 11.62 7.42 24.28
CA THR A 106 12.04 6.56 25.38
C THR A 106 11.75 5.10 25.07
N LEU A 107 10.54 4.81 24.59
CA LEU A 107 10.15 3.47 24.15
C LEU A 107 11.06 2.98 23.01
N GLN A 108 11.33 3.81 22.01
CA GLN A 108 12.23 3.47 20.92
C GLN A 108 13.62 3.06 21.41
N MET A 109 14.18 3.82 22.35
CA MET A 109 15.49 3.54 22.95
C MET A 109 15.47 2.25 23.79
N ARG A 110 14.48 2.09 24.68
CA ARG A 110 14.36 0.91 25.56
C ARG A 110 14.08 -0.38 24.81
N LEU A 111 13.29 -0.30 23.72
CA LEU A 111 12.96 -1.43 22.85
C LEU A 111 14.08 -1.77 21.84
N CYS A 112 15.12 -0.92 21.76
CA CYS A 112 16.16 -0.99 20.73
C CYS A 112 15.57 -1.05 19.30
N ALA A 113 14.45 -0.34 19.07
CA ALA A 113 13.71 -0.38 17.82
C ALA A 113 14.18 0.74 16.87
N LYS A 114 14.24 0.45 15.55
CA LYS A 114 14.57 1.47 14.54
C LYS A 114 13.55 2.61 14.50
N ASN A 115 12.29 2.28 14.73
CA ASN A 115 11.18 3.22 14.78
C ASN A 115 10.08 2.64 15.68
N VAL A 116 9.33 3.50 16.36
CA VAL A 116 8.14 3.15 17.14
C VAL A 116 7.04 4.11 16.70
N ARG A 117 5.90 3.57 16.30
CA ARG A 117 4.73 4.36 15.94
C ARG A 117 3.64 4.17 16.98
N ILE A 118 3.10 5.26 17.44
CA ILE A 118 2.00 5.27 18.39
C ILE A 118 0.72 5.67 17.67
N GLN A 119 -0.32 4.87 17.85
CA GLN A 119 -1.68 5.14 17.38
C GLN A 119 -2.58 5.32 18.60
N SER A 120 -3.17 6.47 18.75
CA SER A 120 -4.08 6.72 19.86
C SER A 120 -5.20 7.68 19.43
N PRO A 121 -6.45 7.19 19.40
CA PRO A 121 -6.88 5.81 19.58
C PRO A 121 -6.63 4.91 18.36
N ILE A 122 -6.74 3.58 18.52
CA ILE A 122 -6.86 2.67 17.38
C ILE A 122 -8.30 2.74 16.86
N ALA A 123 -8.47 2.90 15.54
CA ALA A 123 -9.80 2.94 14.94
C ALA A 123 -10.63 1.69 15.27
N GLY A 124 -11.81 1.89 15.87
CA GLY A 124 -12.73 0.81 16.24
C GLY A 124 -12.38 0.07 17.53
N MET A 125 -11.41 0.53 18.32
CA MET A 125 -11.02 -0.04 19.62
C MET A 125 -10.90 1.05 20.69
N ASP A 126 -11.27 0.70 21.91
CA ASP A 126 -11.07 1.57 23.08
C ASP A 126 -9.70 1.32 23.72
N CYS A 127 -8.65 1.45 22.92
CA CYS A 127 -7.27 1.29 23.35
C CYS A 127 -6.32 2.07 22.43
N ALA A 128 -5.10 2.29 22.90
CA ALA A 128 -4.00 2.78 22.10
C ALA A 128 -3.18 1.62 21.53
N GLY A 129 -2.34 1.91 20.54
CA GLY A 129 -1.43 0.95 19.92
C GLY A 129 -0.01 1.44 19.85
N ILE A 130 0.93 0.51 20.05
CA ILE A 130 2.36 0.74 19.83
C ILE A 130 2.81 -0.26 18.77
N GLU A 131 3.17 0.24 17.58
CA GLU A 131 3.73 -0.57 16.50
C GLU A 131 5.25 -0.62 16.62
N ILE A 132 5.78 -1.85 16.64
CA ILE A 132 7.22 -2.10 16.70
C ILE A 132 7.61 -2.98 15.50
N PRO A 133 8.66 -2.62 14.73
CA PRO A 133 9.17 -3.45 13.65
C PRO A 133 9.60 -4.83 14.17
N ASN A 134 9.17 -5.90 13.48
CA ASN A 134 9.56 -7.26 13.82
C ASN A 134 11.08 -7.44 13.66
N ALA A 135 11.69 -8.26 14.51
CA ALA A 135 13.08 -8.64 14.37
C ALA A 135 13.32 -9.35 13.02
N LYS A 136 12.42 -10.26 12.66
CA LYS A 136 12.39 -10.95 11.36
C LYS A 136 11.12 -10.59 10.62
N ARG A 137 11.25 -10.09 9.39
CA ARG A 137 10.10 -9.72 8.55
C ARG A 137 9.68 -10.88 7.68
N THR A 138 8.39 -11.15 7.61
CA THR A 138 7.83 -12.12 6.68
C THR A 138 7.60 -11.48 5.32
N THR A 139 8.15 -12.08 4.26
CA THR A 139 7.93 -11.59 2.90
C THR A 139 6.52 -11.97 2.44
N VAL A 140 5.74 -10.97 2.05
CA VAL A 140 4.42 -11.16 1.46
C VAL A 140 4.56 -11.32 -0.05
N LEU A 141 4.27 -12.51 -0.57
CA LEU A 141 4.39 -12.81 -2.00
C LEU A 141 3.07 -12.55 -2.72
N ALA A 142 3.13 -11.88 -3.87
CA ALA A 142 1.97 -11.59 -4.70
C ALA A 142 1.19 -12.87 -5.08
N GLY A 143 1.89 -13.96 -5.38
CA GLY A 143 1.28 -15.25 -5.69
C GLY A 143 0.40 -15.77 -4.54
N THR A 144 0.83 -15.62 -3.29
CA THR A 144 0.06 -16.02 -2.11
C THR A 144 -1.21 -15.19 -1.93
N LEU A 145 -1.17 -13.91 -2.32
CA LEU A 145 -2.33 -13.03 -2.24
C LEU A 145 -3.36 -13.31 -3.34
N ILE A 146 -2.89 -13.56 -4.56
CA ILE A 146 -3.74 -13.69 -5.75
C ILE A 146 -4.26 -15.12 -5.92
N ASN A 147 -3.43 -16.13 -5.61
CA ASN A 147 -3.80 -17.54 -5.76
C ASN A 147 -4.60 -18.05 -4.56
N ASN A 148 -5.75 -17.44 -4.31
CA ASN A 148 -6.69 -17.91 -3.30
C ASN A 148 -8.15 -17.74 -3.76
N LYS A 149 -9.05 -18.49 -3.13
CA LYS A 149 -10.47 -18.54 -3.52
C LYS A 149 -11.17 -17.18 -3.43
N ASP A 150 -10.87 -16.39 -2.41
CA ASP A 150 -11.52 -15.08 -2.20
C ASP A 150 -11.17 -14.09 -3.31
N TYR A 151 -9.90 -14.11 -3.77
CA TYR A 151 -9.48 -13.31 -4.90
C TYR A 151 -10.05 -13.84 -6.21
N LEU A 152 -9.95 -15.14 -6.47
CA LEU A 152 -10.34 -15.74 -7.75
C LEU A 152 -11.86 -15.68 -7.99
N ASN A 153 -12.65 -15.93 -6.96
CA ASN A 153 -14.12 -15.95 -7.04
C ASN A 153 -14.78 -14.57 -6.92
N SER A 154 -14.01 -13.52 -6.70
CA SER A 154 -14.54 -12.17 -6.59
C SER A 154 -15.02 -11.66 -7.95
N GLU A 155 -16.25 -11.16 -8.02
CA GLU A 155 -16.87 -10.58 -9.23
C GLU A 155 -16.33 -9.20 -9.61
N LYS A 156 -15.52 -8.58 -8.76
CA LYS A 156 -14.91 -7.27 -9.01
C LYS A 156 -13.94 -7.33 -10.19
N LYS A 157 -14.16 -6.53 -11.21
CA LYS A 157 -13.39 -6.56 -12.46
C LYS A 157 -12.00 -5.93 -12.36
N LEU A 158 -11.86 -4.87 -11.55
CA LEU A 158 -10.64 -4.10 -11.40
C LEU A 158 -10.03 -4.25 -9.99
N LYS A 159 -10.16 -5.46 -9.41
CA LYS A 159 -9.57 -5.79 -8.12
C LYS A 159 -8.07 -5.99 -8.22
N PHE A 160 -7.35 -5.59 -7.18
CA PHE A 160 -5.94 -5.89 -7.01
C PHE A 160 -5.60 -6.18 -5.54
N ALA A 161 -4.50 -6.89 -5.33
CA ALA A 161 -4.04 -7.24 -4.00
C ALA A 161 -3.14 -6.13 -3.44
N LEU A 162 -3.53 -5.54 -2.30
CA LEU A 162 -2.73 -4.54 -1.59
C LEU A 162 -1.64 -5.17 -0.70
N GLY A 163 -1.93 -6.29 -0.06
CA GLY A 163 -1.03 -6.95 0.88
C GLY A 163 -1.76 -7.64 2.03
N LEU A 164 -1.12 -7.65 3.19
CA LEU A 164 -1.71 -8.10 4.46
C LEU A 164 -1.91 -6.91 5.40
N ASN A 165 -2.99 -6.93 6.17
CA ASN A 165 -3.17 -5.98 7.27
C ASN A 165 -2.33 -6.39 8.49
N LEU A 166 -2.42 -5.62 9.59
CA LEU A 166 -1.71 -5.90 10.84
C LEU A 166 -2.13 -7.21 11.52
N SER A 167 -3.29 -7.76 11.15
CA SER A 167 -3.78 -9.05 11.65
C SER A 167 -3.39 -10.22 10.74
N GLY A 168 -2.61 -9.97 9.67
CA GLY A 168 -2.22 -11.00 8.70
C GLY A 168 -3.30 -11.35 7.67
N GLU A 169 -4.43 -10.64 7.66
CA GLU A 169 -5.51 -10.87 6.70
C GLU A 169 -5.20 -10.21 5.36
N LYS A 170 -5.61 -10.85 4.29
CA LYS A 170 -5.39 -10.37 2.91
C LYS A 170 -6.29 -9.17 2.62
N VAL A 171 -5.70 -8.08 2.13
CA VAL A 171 -6.40 -6.85 1.78
C VAL A 171 -6.41 -6.67 0.26
N TYR A 172 -7.61 -6.52 -0.28
CA TYR A 172 -7.85 -6.28 -1.70
C TYR A 172 -8.53 -4.94 -1.89
N ALA A 173 -8.16 -4.25 -2.95
CA ALA A 173 -8.81 -3.02 -3.37
C ALA A 173 -9.46 -3.21 -4.75
N ASP A 174 -10.30 -2.25 -5.09
CA ASP A 174 -11.02 -2.22 -6.36
C ASP A 174 -10.87 -0.81 -6.95
N ILE A 175 -10.17 -0.71 -8.08
CA ILE A 175 -9.90 0.59 -8.73
C ILE A 175 -11.20 1.28 -9.14
N GLU A 176 -12.23 0.52 -9.49
CA GLU A 176 -13.55 1.08 -9.86
C GLU A 176 -14.16 1.92 -8.72
N LYS A 177 -13.87 1.56 -7.47
CA LYS A 177 -14.37 2.25 -6.27
C LYS A 177 -13.41 3.31 -5.72
N MET A 178 -12.22 3.43 -6.31
CA MET A 178 -11.18 4.36 -5.88
C MET A 178 -11.08 5.53 -6.87
N PRO A 179 -11.69 6.70 -6.58
CA PRO A 179 -11.69 7.83 -7.51
C PRO A 179 -10.27 8.35 -7.77
N HIS A 180 -9.39 8.26 -6.78
CA HIS A 180 -7.98 8.68 -6.86
C HIS A 180 -7.11 7.77 -5.99
N GLY A 181 -5.88 7.53 -6.43
CA GLY A 181 -4.85 6.81 -5.67
C GLY A 181 -3.55 7.61 -5.65
N LEU A 182 -2.95 7.78 -4.47
CA LEU A 182 -1.64 8.39 -4.30
C LEU A 182 -0.64 7.34 -3.83
N VAL A 183 0.41 7.10 -4.62
CA VAL A 183 1.53 6.23 -4.23
C VAL A 183 2.76 7.10 -3.95
N ALA A 184 3.11 7.26 -2.68
CA ALA A 184 4.22 8.11 -2.24
C ALA A 184 5.22 7.31 -1.39
N GLY A 185 6.48 7.75 -1.40
CA GLY A 185 7.56 7.14 -0.60
C GLY A 185 8.94 7.64 -1.04
N ALA A 186 9.95 7.41 -0.22
CA ALA A 186 11.35 7.76 -0.52
C ALA A 186 11.89 6.97 -1.73
N THR A 187 13.02 7.40 -2.27
CA THR A 187 13.73 6.64 -3.32
C THR A 187 14.10 5.26 -2.80
N GLY A 188 13.86 4.22 -3.61
CA GLY A 188 14.11 2.82 -3.21
C GLY A 188 13.00 2.19 -2.36
N SER A 189 11.91 2.90 -2.02
CA SER A 189 10.80 2.33 -1.22
C SER A 189 9.91 1.34 -1.96
N GLY A 190 10.11 1.13 -3.26
CA GLY A 190 9.31 0.21 -4.06
C GLY A 190 8.10 0.82 -4.76
N LYS A 191 7.99 2.16 -4.87
CA LYS A 191 6.86 2.83 -5.56
C LYS A 191 6.57 2.27 -6.96
N SER A 192 7.60 2.19 -7.81
CA SER A 192 7.45 1.69 -9.18
C SER A 192 7.09 0.20 -9.21
N VAL A 193 7.63 -0.58 -8.28
CA VAL A 193 7.26 -2.01 -8.15
C VAL A 193 5.80 -2.14 -7.74
N CYS A 194 5.32 -1.33 -6.79
CA CYS A 194 3.91 -1.31 -6.39
C CYS A 194 2.98 -0.98 -7.57
N ILE A 195 3.30 0.05 -8.36
CA ILE A 195 2.51 0.44 -9.54
C ILE A 195 2.48 -0.70 -10.58
N ASN A 196 3.61 -1.37 -10.80
CA ASN A 196 3.68 -2.49 -11.76
C ASN A 196 2.95 -3.75 -11.26
N THR A 197 2.59 -3.82 -9.98
CA THR A 197 1.88 -4.96 -9.37
C THR A 197 0.36 -4.76 -9.43
N ILE A 198 -0.09 -3.51 -9.57
CA ILE A 198 -1.49 -3.13 -9.74
C ILE A 198 -1.93 -3.34 -11.19
#